data_90a3d96fa15621b10d11f9a4720d0b70
#
_entry.id   90a3d96fa15621b10d11f9a4720d0b70
#
_cell.length_a   1.000
_cell.length_b   1.000
_cell.length_c   1.000
_cell.angle_alpha   90.00
_cell.angle_beta   90.00
_cell.angle_gamma   90.00
#
_symmetry.space_group_name_H-M   'P 1'
#
loop_
_entity.id
_entity.type
_entity.pdbx_description
1 polymer ?
#
loop_
_entity_poly.entity_id
_entity_poly.type
_entity_poly.pdbx_seq_one_letter_code
_entity_poly.pdbx_strand_id
1 'polypeptide(L)'
;MPLPSRNSLAIVGAGPIGLEAAAAALDAGLDAHVFERGEAGSHPLAWGHVRMFTPWRMNLGPASRAHLERSGWAAPEPEALPTGRELAERYLQPLARLPELQPRVHLHAQMVHISRQGMLKGDAIGLAARREHPFRLLVRDPGGRESFLHAF
;
A
#
# COMPACT_ATOMS: atom_id res chain seq x y z
N MET A 1 -12.89 -10.70 -5.37
CA MET A 1 -13.30 -10.42 -3.98
C MET A 1 -13.83 -8.99 -3.94
N PRO A 2 -15.08 -8.71 -3.58
CA PRO A 2 -15.56 -7.34 -3.50
C PRO A 2 -14.89 -6.63 -2.32
N LEU A 3 -14.47 -5.39 -2.49
CA LEU A 3 -14.16 -4.51 -1.37
C LEU A 3 -15.52 -4.14 -0.73
N PRO A 4 -15.74 -4.45 0.54
CA PRO A 4 -17.10 -4.67 1.04
C PRO A 4 -17.89 -3.42 1.44
N SER A 5 -17.33 -2.23 1.46
CA SER A 5 -18.06 -1.05 1.96
C SER A 5 -17.62 0.28 1.32
N ARG A 6 -18.46 1.32 1.50
CA ARG A 6 -18.10 2.72 1.12
C ARG A 6 -16.90 3.28 1.89
N ASN A 7 -16.48 2.60 2.97
CA ASN A 7 -15.31 2.95 3.77
C ASN A 7 -14.06 2.15 3.35
N SER A 8 -14.13 1.37 2.26
CA SER A 8 -12.99 0.59 1.77
C SER A 8 -12.08 1.45 0.90
N LEU A 9 -10.77 1.34 1.16
CA LEU A 9 -9.72 2.03 0.43
C LEU A 9 -8.83 1.02 -0.28
N ALA A 10 -8.69 1.14 -1.59
CA ALA A 10 -7.72 0.39 -2.36
C ALA A 10 -6.44 1.20 -2.53
N ILE A 11 -5.33 0.63 -2.08
CA ILE A 11 -3.98 1.21 -2.16
C ILE A 11 -3.16 0.38 -3.15
N VAL A 12 -2.48 1.04 -4.08
CA VAL A 12 -1.64 0.37 -5.08
C VAL A 12 -0.18 0.51 -4.72
N GLY A 13 0.45 -0.64 -4.44
CA GLY A 13 1.86 -0.75 -4.08
C GLY A 13 2.11 -0.85 -2.57
N ALA A 14 2.90 -1.85 -2.15
CA ALA A 14 3.37 -2.04 -0.78
C ALA A 14 4.79 -1.46 -0.59
N GLY A 15 4.99 -0.25 -1.10
CA GLY A 15 6.17 0.57 -0.82
C GLY A 15 5.98 1.44 0.44
N PRO A 16 6.94 2.34 0.74
CA PRO A 16 6.88 3.18 1.94
C PRO A 16 5.58 3.97 2.08
N ILE A 17 5.14 4.62 1.00
CA ILE A 17 3.93 5.46 1.01
C ILE A 17 2.66 4.61 1.09
N GLY A 18 2.60 3.48 0.36
CA GLY A 18 1.41 2.63 0.37
C GLY A 18 1.17 1.98 1.73
N LEU A 19 2.22 1.50 2.39
CA LEU A 19 2.12 0.91 3.73
C LEU A 19 1.84 1.97 4.80
N GLU A 20 2.43 3.16 4.70
CA GLU A 20 2.09 4.29 5.57
C GLU A 20 0.62 4.70 5.41
N ALA A 21 0.13 4.79 4.17
CA ALA A 21 -1.28 5.09 3.91
C ALA A 21 -2.22 4.02 4.48
N ALA A 22 -1.81 2.74 4.42
CA ALA A 22 -2.58 1.65 5.01
C ALA A 22 -2.64 1.73 6.54
N ALA A 23 -1.51 2.00 7.20
CA ALA A 23 -1.45 2.19 8.64
C ALA A 23 -2.31 3.40 9.10
N ALA A 24 -2.17 4.53 8.43
CA ALA A 24 -2.97 5.73 8.72
C ALA A 24 -4.47 5.52 8.46
N ALA A 25 -4.82 4.74 7.44
CA ALA A 25 -6.20 4.39 7.15
C ALA A 25 -6.83 3.52 8.25
N LEU A 26 -6.06 2.57 8.81
CA LEU A 26 -6.50 1.78 9.97
C LEU A 26 -6.75 2.67 11.19
N ASP A 27 -5.85 3.61 11.49
CA ASP A 27 -6.03 4.57 12.58
C ASP A 27 -7.28 5.45 12.38
N ALA A 28 -7.65 5.72 11.12
CA ALA A 28 -8.87 6.44 10.77
C ALA A 28 -10.14 5.55 10.72
N GLY A 29 -10.04 4.27 11.04
CA GLY A 29 -11.16 3.32 11.01
C GLY A 29 -11.62 2.92 9.60
N LEU A 30 -10.75 3.10 8.59
CA LEU A 30 -11.02 2.71 7.21
C LEU A 30 -10.58 1.26 6.95
N ASP A 31 -11.31 0.58 6.06
CA ASP A 31 -10.96 -0.75 5.61
C ASP A 31 -10.02 -0.68 4.39
N ALA A 32 -8.72 -0.57 4.66
CA ALA A 32 -7.69 -0.41 3.63
C ALA A 32 -7.18 -1.76 3.11
N HIS A 33 -7.07 -1.88 1.79
CA HIS A 33 -6.48 -3.04 1.11
C HIS A 33 -5.36 -2.60 0.18
N VAL A 34 -4.17 -3.16 0.39
CA VAL A 34 -2.96 -2.88 -0.40
C VAL A 34 -2.79 -3.98 -1.45
N PHE A 35 -2.64 -3.60 -2.71
CA PHE A 35 -2.36 -4.53 -3.81
C PHE A 35 -0.94 -4.30 -4.32
N GLU A 36 -0.08 -5.31 -4.16
CA GLU A 36 1.32 -5.27 -4.56
C GLU A 36 1.61 -6.40 -5.54
N ARG A 37 2.24 -6.07 -6.67
CA ARG A 37 2.57 -7.04 -7.73
C ARG A 37 3.68 -8.02 -7.35
N GLY A 38 4.52 -7.66 -6.39
CA GLY A 38 5.62 -8.47 -5.88
C GLY A 38 5.55 -8.61 -4.36
N GLU A 39 6.68 -8.50 -3.72
CA GLU A 39 6.83 -8.49 -2.27
C GLU A 39 6.74 -7.06 -1.71
N ALA A 40 6.42 -6.93 -0.41
CA ALA A 40 6.52 -5.65 0.26
C ALA A 40 7.96 -5.10 0.16
N GLY A 41 8.08 -3.88 -0.36
CA GLY A 41 9.39 -3.26 -0.59
C GLY A 41 10.16 -3.81 -1.79
N SER A 42 9.51 -4.47 -2.77
CA SER A 42 10.19 -4.98 -3.98
C SER A 42 11.02 -3.94 -4.70
N HIS A 43 10.52 -2.71 -4.81
CA HIS A 43 11.26 -1.65 -5.50
C HIS A 43 12.56 -1.23 -4.76
N PRO A 44 12.58 -0.96 -3.46
CA PRO A 44 13.83 -0.78 -2.70
C PRO A 44 14.77 -1.97 -2.80
N LEU A 45 14.26 -3.19 -2.80
CA LEU A 45 15.09 -4.40 -2.96
C LEU A 45 15.79 -4.46 -4.31
N ALA A 46 15.19 -3.96 -5.40
CA ALA A 46 15.78 -3.97 -6.72
C ALA A 46 17.10 -3.17 -6.79
N TRP A 47 17.22 -2.13 -5.97
CA TRP A 47 18.45 -1.35 -5.79
C TRP A 47 19.02 -1.50 -4.37
N GLY A 48 18.84 -2.64 -3.77
CA GLY A 48 19.07 -2.94 -2.36
C GLY A 48 20.50 -2.66 -1.86
N HIS A 49 21.50 -2.63 -2.74
CA HIS A 49 22.89 -2.32 -2.40
C HIS A 49 23.16 -0.81 -2.27
N VAL A 50 22.27 0.04 -2.80
CA VAL A 50 22.46 1.49 -2.80
C VAL A 50 22.14 2.07 -1.43
N ARG A 51 23.05 2.84 -0.86
CA ARG A 51 22.84 3.59 0.37
C ARG A 51 22.06 4.87 0.07
N MET A 52 21.00 5.09 0.83
CA MET A 52 20.21 6.32 0.76
C MET A 52 21.00 7.51 1.33
N PHE A 53 20.65 8.70 0.88
CA PHE A 53 21.21 9.96 1.42
C PHE A 53 20.27 10.60 2.47
N THR A 54 19.14 9.94 2.78
CA THR A 54 18.23 10.34 3.84
C THR A 54 18.35 9.38 5.03
N PRO A 55 18.47 9.88 6.28
CA PRO A 55 18.56 9.05 7.47
C PRO A 55 17.23 8.38 7.80
N TRP A 56 17.27 7.35 8.66
CA TRP A 56 16.09 6.57 9.05
C TRP A 56 14.94 7.46 9.51
N ARG A 57 15.20 8.48 10.34
CA ARG A 57 14.15 9.39 10.84
C ARG A 57 13.31 10.06 9.75
N MET A 58 13.87 10.22 8.53
CA MET A 58 13.17 10.79 7.39
C MET A 58 12.45 9.77 6.53
N ASN A 59 12.73 8.48 6.71
CA ASN A 59 12.18 7.39 5.91
C ASN A 59 11.09 6.59 6.63
N LEU A 60 10.87 6.85 7.92
CA LEU A 60 9.82 6.19 8.70
C LEU A 60 8.57 7.07 8.74
N GLY A 61 7.44 6.53 8.27
CA GLY A 61 6.15 7.19 8.38
C GLY A 61 5.64 7.17 9.84
N PRO A 62 4.96 8.22 10.30
CA PRO A 62 4.52 8.31 11.70
C PRO A 62 3.51 7.23 12.10
N ALA A 63 2.52 6.92 11.25
CA ALA A 63 1.55 5.87 11.53
C ALA A 63 2.20 4.48 11.53
N SER A 64 2.98 4.17 10.50
CA SER A 64 3.72 2.91 10.40
C SER A 64 4.66 2.68 11.57
N ARG A 65 5.39 3.72 11.96
CA ARG A 65 6.29 3.66 13.10
C ARG A 65 5.53 3.35 14.39
N ALA A 66 4.40 4.03 14.65
CA ALA A 66 3.58 3.81 15.84
C ALA A 66 3.03 2.37 15.90
N HIS A 67 2.58 1.81 14.76
CA HIS A 67 2.13 0.42 14.68
C HIS A 67 3.27 -0.57 14.98
N LEU A 68 4.44 -0.38 14.38
CA LEU A 68 5.61 -1.22 14.61
C LEU A 68 6.09 -1.17 16.08
N GLU A 69 6.20 0.03 16.66
CA GLU A 69 6.63 0.19 18.07
C GLU A 69 5.67 -0.53 19.03
N ARG A 70 4.35 -0.47 18.77
CA ARG A 70 3.37 -1.24 19.56
C ARG A 70 3.56 -2.76 19.48
N SER A 71 4.12 -3.25 18.38
CA SER A 71 4.44 -4.68 18.21
C SER A 71 5.77 -5.11 18.83
N GLY A 72 6.51 -4.19 19.45
CA GLY A 72 7.83 -4.45 20.00
C GLY A 72 8.99 -4.33 19.02
N TRP A 73 8.73 -3.76 17.83
CA TRP A 73 9.78 -3.51 16.85
C TRP A 73 10.77 -2.46 17.35
N ALA A 74 12.07 -2.77 17.25
CA ALA A 74 13.13 -1.84 17.60
C ALA A 74 13.49 -0.95 16.40
N ALA A 75 13.27 0.35 16.56
CA ALA A 75 13.62 1.33 15.53
C ALA A 75 15.15 1.33 15.31
N PRO A 76 15.60 1.44 14.05
CA PRO A 76 17.01 1.66 13.76
C PRO A 76 17.52 2.99 14.30
N GLU A 77 18.88 3.13 14.35
CA GLU A 77 19.52 4.40 14.74
C GLU A 77 18.99 5.54 13.83
N PRO A 78 18.40 6.61 14.41
CA PRO A 78 17.71 7.63 13.62
C PRO A 78 18.55 8.35 12.57
N GLU A 79 19.82 8.60 12.87
CA GLU A 79 20.73 9.33 11.96
C GLU A 79 21.48 8.41 10.98
N ALA A 80 21.40 7.09 11.13
CA ALA A 80 22.01 6.16 10.20
C ALA A 80 21.32 6.21 8.82
N LEU A 81 22.12 6.04 7.78
CA LEU A 81 21.65 6.04 6.39
C LEU A 81 21.39 4.61 5.95
N PRO A 82 20.14 4.19 5.74
CA PRO A 82 19.82 2.83 5.29
C PRO A 82 20.24 2.60 3.84
N THR A 83 20.46 1.33 3.51
CA THR A 83 20.41 0.85 2.13
C THR A 83 18.96 0.56 1.73
N GLY A 84 18.70 0.40 0.41
CA GLY A 84 17.38 -0.03 -0.07
C GLY A 84 16.97 -1.38 0.53
N ARG A 85 17.92 -2.31 0.70
CA ARG A 85 17.68 -3.62 1.35
C ARG A 85 17.29 -3.45 2.81
N GLU A 86 18.03 -2.64 3.56
CA GLU A 86 17.72 -2.39 4.97
C GLU A 86 16.34 -1.74 5.13
N LEU A 87 15.98 -0.78 4.25
CA LEU A 87 14.64 -0.18 4.24
C LEU A 87 13.55 -1.24 4.05
N ALA A 88 13.73 -2.14 3.10
CA ALA A 88 12.76 -3.20 2.84
C ALA A 88 12.68 -4.22 3.99
N GLU A 89 13.83 -4.79 4.39
CA GLU A 89 13.89 -5.91 5.32
C GLU A 89 13.66 -5.51 6.78
N ARG A 90 14.11 -4.32 7.20
CA ARG A 90 14.01 -3.86 8.59
C ARG A 90 12.78 -3.03 8.88
N TYR A 91 12.08 -2.52 7.84
CA TYR A 91 10.92 -1.66 8.02
C TYR A 91 9.69 -2.12 7.24
N LEU A 92 9.75 -2.19 5.89
CA LEU A 92 8.54 -2.42 5.08
C LEU A 92 7.98 -3.83 5.24
N GLN A 93 8.83 -4.84 5.24
CA GLN A 93 8.38 -6.23 5.40
C GLN A 93 7.86 -6.52 6.81
N PRO A 94 8.51 -6.10 7.91
CA PRO A 94 7.93 -6.19 9.25
C PRO A 94 6.57 -5.48 9.34
N LEU A 95 6.45 -4.29 8.79
CA LEU A 95 5.19 -3.53 8.77
C LEU A 95 4.07 -4.30 8.04
N ALA A 96 4.34 -4.81 6.85
CA ALA A 96 3.36 -5.56 6.07
C ALA A 96 2.92 -6.88 6.75
N ARG A 97 3.72 -7.41 7.69
CA ARG A 97 3.45 -8.63 8.45
C ARG A 97 2.77 -8.40 9.79
N LEU A 98 2.52 -7.15 10.17
CA LEU A 98 1.76 -6.86 11.40
C LEU A 98 0.38 -7.54 11.33
N PRO A 99 -0.11 -8.12 12.43
CA PRO A 99 -1.39 -8.86 12.45
C PRO A 99 -2.57 -8.07 11.90
N GLU A 100 -2.60 -6.76 12.11
CA GLU A 100 -3.64 -5.86 11.63
C GLU A 100 -3.50 -5.48 10.15
N LEU A 101 -2.29 -5.52 9.58
CA LEU A 101 -2.02 -5.19 8.18
C LEU A 101 -1.95 -6.42 7.27
N GLN A 102 -1.37 -7.52 7.75
CA GLN A 102 -1.14 -8.72 6.95
C GLN A 102 -2.38 -9.23 6.19
N PRO A 103 -3.59 -9.30 6.78
CA PRO A 103 -4.78 -9.76 6.06
C PRO A 103 -5.23 -8.81 4.95
N ARG A 104 -4.72 -7.57 4.97
CA ARG A 104 -5.07 -6.48 4.04
C ARG A 104 -4.03 -6.24 2.96
N VAL A 105 -2.85 -6.86 3.08
CA VAL A 105 -1.76 -6.74 2.09
C VAL A 105 -1.80 -7.94 1.15
N HIS A 106 -2.28 -7.69 -0.06
CA HIS A 106 -2.38 -8.69 -1.13
C HIS A 106 -1.11 -8.65 -1.97
N LEU A 107 -0.15 -9.51 -1.63
CA LEU A 107 1.09 -9.68 -2.39
C LEU A 107 0.84 -10.47 -3.68
N HIS A 108 1.71 -10.28 -4.67
CA HIS A 108 1.60 -10.89 -6.01
C HIS A 108 0.26 -10.58 -6.70
N ALA A 109 -0.41 -9.51 -6.30
CA ALA A 109 -1.67 -9.03 -6.83
C ALA A 109 -1.43 -7.77 -7.64
N GLN A 110 -1.29 -7.92 -8.96
CA GLN A 110 -0.98 -6.81 -9.85
C GLN A 110 -2.22 -5.99 -10.17
N MET A 111 -2.23 -4.72 -9.81
CA MET A 111 -3.22 -3.77 -10.33
C MET A 111 -2.92 -3.50 -11.81
N VAL A 112 -3.78 -4.00 -12.69
CA VAL A 112 -3.61 -3.90 -14.15
C VAL A 112 -4.25 -2.62 -14.69
N HIS A 113 -5.45 -2.29 -14.18
CA HIS A 113 -6.21 -1.15 -14.66
C HIS A 113 -7.14 -0.59 -13.59
N ILE A 114 -7.33 0.74 -13.62
CA ILE A 114 -8.27 1.46 -12.77
C ILE A 114 -9.14 2.35 -13.67
N SER A 115 -10.45 2.20 -13.54
CA SER A 115 -11.44 3.01 -14.25
C SER A 115 -12.63 3.35 -13.36
N ARG A 116 -13.51 4.23 -13.79
CA ARG A 116 -14.81 4.38 -13.18
C ARG A 116 -15.84 3.52 -13.92
N GLN A 117 -16.68 2.83 -13.15
CA GLN A 117 -17.72 1.96 -13.72
C GLN A 117 -18.72 2.79 -14.54
N GLY A 118 -18.94 2.37 -15.79
CA GLY A 118 -19.91 3.03 -16.66
C GLY A 118 -19.50 4.41 -17.19
N MET A 119 -18.23 4.82 -17.01
CA MET A 119 -17.74 6.13 -17.45
C MET A 119 -16.45 6.00 -18.25
N LEU A 120 -16.33 6.80 -19.29
CA LEU A 120 -15.07 7.02 -19.99
C LEU A 120 -14.22 8.06 -19.28
N LYS A 121 -12.94 8.14 -19.66
CA LYS A 121 -11.98 9.09 -19.04
C LYS A 121 -12.44 10.55 -19.13
N GLY A 122 -13.10 10.92 -20.23
CA GLY A 122 -13.58 12.27 -20.51
C GLY A 122 -14.95 12.62 -19.91
N ASP A 123 -15.70 11.65 -19.39
CA ASP A 123 -17.07 11.87 -18.94
C ASP A 123 -17.12 12.62 -17.61
N ALA A 124 -18.02 13.60 -17.53
CA ALA A 124 -18.34 14.33 -16.31
C ALA A 124 -17.12 14.88 -15.52
N ILE A 125 -16.04 15.28 -16.20
CA ILE A 125 -14.84 15.86 -15.57
C ILE A 125 -15.26 17.12 -14.79
N GLY A 126 -14.87 17.19 -13.51
CA GLY A 126 -15.19 18.30 -12.61
C GLY A 126 -16.62 18.30 -12.06
N LEU A 127 -17.51 17.42 -12.50
CA LEU A 127 -18.88 17.34 -12.01
C LEU A 127 -19.01 16.39 -10.81
N ALA A 128 -19.90 16.74 -9.87
CA ALA A 128 -20.18 15.93 -8.68
C ALA A 128 -20.68 14.52 -9.04
N ALA A 129 -21.47 14.38 -10.09
CA ALA A 129 -21.99 13.12 -10.59
C ALA A 129 -20.87 12.04 -10.82
N ARG A 130 -19.66 12.47 -11.19
CA ARG A 130 -18.53 11.55 -11.34
C ARG A 130 -18.17 10.81 -10.05
N ARG A 131 -18.39 11.42 -8.90
CA ARG A 131 -18.08 10.83 -7.57
C ARG A 131 -19.02 9.71 -7.19
N GLU A 132 -20.23 9.69 -7.76
CA GLU A 132 -21.25 8.68 -7.49
C GLU A 132 -20.95 7.31 -8.15
N HIS A 133 -20.05 7.32 -9.15
CA HIS A 133 -19.65 6.10 -9.83
C HIS A 133 -18.49 5.42 -9.12
N PRO A 134 -18.59 4.13 -8.74
CA PRO A 134 -17.51 3.41 -8.10
C PRO A 134 -16.31 3.25 -9.02
N PHE A 135 -15.13 3.13 -8.45
CA PHE A 135 -13.95 2.68 -9.19
C PHE A 135 -14.08 1.19 -9.51
N ARG A 136 -13.70 0.82 -10.71
CA ARG A 136 -13.53 -0.56 -11.15
C ARG A 136 -12.04 -0.84 -11.30
N LEU A 137 -11.54 -1.78 -10.52
CA LEU A 137 -10.14 -2.16 -10.42
C LEU A 137 -9.98 -3.53 -11.07
N LEU A 138 -9.07 -3.65 -12.04
CA LEU A 138 -8.70 -4.93 -12.62
C LEU A 138 -7.42 -5.43 -11.95
N VAL A 139 -7.52 -6.54 -11.22
CA VAL A 139 -6.41 -7.15 -10.50
C VAL A 139 -6.09 -8.50 -11.10
N ARG A 140 -4.81 -8.77 -11.33
CA ARG A 140 -4.28 -10.06 -11.77
C ARG A 140 -3.60 -10.76 -10.61
N ASP A 141 -4.02 -11.99 -10.34
CA ASP A 141 -3.45 -12.85 -9.30
C ASP A 141 -2.15 -13.55 -9.76
N PRO A 142 -1.43 -14.27 -8.88
CA PRO A 142 -0.20 -14.99 -9.22
C PRO A 142 -0.37 -16.05 -10.30
N GLY A 143 -1.58 -16.60 -10.44
CA GLY A 143 -1.93 -17.57 -11.49
C GLY A 143 -2.25 -16.96 -12.84
N GLY A 144 -2.17 -15.62 -12.96
CA GLY A 144 -2.52 -14.89 -14.19
C GLY A 144 -4.00 -14.65 -14.37
N ARG A 145 -4.85 -15.06 -13.44
CA ARG A 145 -6.30 -14.86 -13.50
C ARG A 145 -6.63 -13.41 -13.15
N GLU A 146 -7.45 -12.80 -13.98
CA GLU A 146 -7.93 -11.43 -13.79
C GLU A 146 -9.31 -11.40 -13.13
N SER A 147 -9.49 -10.49 -12.21
CA SER A 147 -10.75 -10.25 -11.53
C SER A 147 -11.01 -8.76 -11.35
N PHE A 148 -12.30 -8.38 -11.37
CA PHE A 148 -12.70 -7.01 -11.08
C PHE A 148 -13.07 -6.85 -9.60
N LEU A 149 -12.55 -5.77 -9.02
CA LEU A 149 -12.96 -5.25 -7.72
C LEU A 149 -13.64 -3.89 -7.91
N HIS A 150 -14.50 -3.51 -6.97
CA HIS A 150 -15.11 -2.19 -6.94
C HIS A 150 -14.73 -1.48 -5.64
N ALA A 151 -14.38 -0.19 -5.73
CA ALA A 151 -14.12 0.71 -4.61
C ALA A 151 -14.91 2.02 -4.79
N PHE A 152 -15.28 2.68 -3.70
CA PHE A 152 -16.04 3.94 -3.71
C PHE A 152 -15.18 5.13 -3.32
#